data_5bd514463efd977f5a9303f4635709c2
#
_entry.id   5bd514463efd977f5a9303f4635709c2
#
_cell.length_a   1.000
_cell.length_b   1.000
_cell.length_c   1.000
_cell.angle_alpha   90.00
_cell.angle_beta   90.00
_cell.angle_gamma   90.00
#
_symmetry.space_group_name_H-M   'P 1'
#
loop_
_entity.id
_entity.type
_entity.pdbx_description
1 polymer ?
#
loop_
_entity_poly.entity_id
_entity_poly.type
_entity_poly.pdbx_seq_one_letter_code
_entity_poly.pdbx_strand_id
1 'polypeptide(L)' 'MSPVQNRIKKLEQEHRTLDEDIKRLYNTTHSERTLKNMKQRKLQLKDEITKLKGDTNGKEN' A
#
# COMPACT_ATOMS: atom_id res chain seq x y z
N MET A 1 -9.40 -9.23 -19.06
CA MET A 1 -8.64 -8.97 -17.83
C MET A 1 -9.23 -9.74 -16.69
N SER A 2 -8.39 -10.28 -15.85
CA SER A 2 -8.89 -11.03 -14.72
C SER A 2 -9.26 -10.11 -13.59
N PRO A 3 -10.23 -10.51 -12.77
CA PRO A 3 -10.58 -9.73 -11.60
C PRO A 3 -9.40 -9.51 -10.66
N VAL A 4 -8.50 -10.48 -10.60
CA VAL A 4 -7.34 -10.37 -9.73
C VAL A 4 -6.43 -9.24 -10.19
N GLN A 5 -6.19 -9.15 -11.49
CA GLN A 5 -5.36 -8.10 -12.01
C GLN A 5 -5.97 -6.72 -11.79
N ASN A 6 -7.28 -6.64 -11.94
CA ASN A 6 -7.97 -5.37 -11.68
C ASN A 6 -7.83 -4.97 -10.23
N ARG A 7 -7.93 -5.93 -9.34
CA ARG A 7 -7.80 -5.64 -7.92
C ARG A 7 -6.38 -5.23 -7.58
N ILE A 8 -5.40 -5.90 -8.15
CA ILE A 8 -3.99 -5.54 -7.93
C ILE A 8 -3.75 -4.11 -8.38
N LYS A 9 -4.25 -3.78 -9.55
CA LYS A 9 -4.08 -2.43 -10.08
C LYS A 9 -4.67 -1.38 -9.16
N LYS A 10 -5.85 -1.65 -8.66
CA LYS A 10 -6.51 -0.73 -7.76
C LYS A 10 -5.74 -0.57 -6.47
N LEU A 11 -5.28 -1.67 -5.92
CA LEU A 11 -4.51 -1.63 -4.68
C LEU A 11 -3.19 -0.91 -4.87
N GLU A 12 -2.54 -1.13 -6.00
CA GLU A 12 -1.30 -0.43 -6.29
C GLU A 12 -1.52 1.08 -6.38
N GLN A 13 -2.63 1.47 -6.96
CA GLN A 13 -2.96 2.87 -7.05
C GLN A 13 -3.21 3.46 -5.67
N GLU A 14 -3.93 2.74 -4.82
CA GLU A 14 -4.16 3.19 -3.46
C GLU A 14 -2.85 3.30 -2.69
N HIS A 15 -1.98 2.34 -2.89
CA HIS A 15 -0.67 2.35 -2.24
C HIS A 15 0.12 3.60 -2.63
N ARG A 16 0.10 3.91 -3.91
CA ARG A 16 0.81 5.08 -4.41
C ARG A 16 0.22 6.38 -3.85
N THR A 17 -1.10 6.46 -3.83
CA THR A 17 -1.77 7.63 -3.29
C THR A 17 -1.41 7.83 -1.82
N LEU A 18 -1.41 6.75 -1.06
CA LEU A 18 -1.04 6.83 0.35
C LEU A 18 0.40 7.28 0.52
N ASP A 19 1.27 6.76 -0.32
CA ASP A 19 2.68 7.13 -0.24
C ASP A 19 2.86 8.63 -0.48
N GLU A 20 2.15 9.16 -1.44
CA GLU A 20 2.20 10.58 -1.71
C GLU A 20 1.60 11.39 -0.59
N ASP A 21 0.50 10.91 -0.02
CA ASP A 21 -0.13 11.61 1.08
C ASP A 21 0.78 11.62 2.31
N ILE A 22 1.46 10.52 2.56
CA ILE A 22 2.40 10.45 3.68
C ILE A 22 3.51 11.48 3.49
N LYS A 23 4.05 11.57 2.30
CA LYS A 23 5.11 12.52 2.02
C LYS A 23 4.62 13.96 2.22
N ARG A 24 3.42 14.24 1.75
CA ARG A 24 2.85 15.56 1.90
C ARG A 24 2.62 15.90 3.36
N LEU A 25 2.02 14.99 4.10
CA LEU A 25 1.73 15.21 5.50
C LEU A 25 2.99 15.30 6.33
N TYR A 26 4.00 14.56 5.95
CA TYR A 26 5.27 14.60 6.65
C TYR A 26 5.85 16.01 6.63
N ASN A 27 5.60 16.74 5.57
CA ASN A 27 6.11 18.10 5.43
C ASN A 27 5.19 19.15 6.04
N THR A 28 3.91 18.83 6.19
CA THR A 28 2.94 19.85 6.59
C THR A 28 2.33 19.61 7.96
N THR A 29 2.39 18.40 8.45
CA THR A 29 1.81 18.11 9.75
C THR A 29 2.76 17.23 10.54
N HIS A 30 2.70 17.38 11.84
CA HIS A 30 3.58 16.63 12.71
C HIS A 30 2.84 15.63 13.57
N SER A 31 1.65 15.26 13.13
CA SER A 31 0.88 14.28 13.85
C SER A 31 1.47 12.89 13.61
N GLU A 32 2.21 12.41 14.56
CA GLU A 32 2.81 11.09 14.46
C GLU A 32 1.78 9.99 14.37
N ARG A 33 0.66 10.21 15.07
CA ARG A 33 -0.40 9.22 15.06
C ARG A 33 -0.97 9.04 13.66
N THR A 34 -1.26 10.16 13.00
CA THR A 34 -1.79 10.11 11.65
C THR A 34 -0.81 9.43 10.70
N LEU A 35 0.45 9.82 10.78
CA LEU A 35 1.46 9.24 9.92
C LEU A 35 1.62 7.75 10.18
N LYS A 36 1.58 7.35 11.43
CA LYS A 36 1.70 5.95 11.78
C LYS A 36 0.54 5.14 11.19
N ASN A 37 -0.68 5.67 11.31
CA ASN A 37 -1.85 5.00 10.76
C ASN A 37 -1.75 4.86 9.25
N MET A 38 -1.29 5.89 8.58
CA MET A 38 -1.17 5.84 7.13
C MET A 38 -0.09 4.88 6.70
N LYS A 39 1.01 4.82 7.43
CA LYS A 39 2.07 3.88 7.12
C LYS A 39 1.60 2.44 7.32
N GLN A 40 0.82 2.20 8.35
CA GLN A 40 0.24 0.87 8.55
C GLN A 40 -0.69 0.50 7.43
N ARG A 41 -1.51 1.44 7.00
CA ARG A 41 -2.42 1.20 5.88
C ARG A 41 -1.64 0.87 4.62
N LYS A 42 -0.57 1.61 4.37
CA LYS A 42 0.28 1.37 3.21
C LYS A 42 0.87 -0.03 3.25
N LEU A 43 1.32 -0.43 4.43
CA LEU A 43 1.89 -1.77 4.60
C LEU A 43 0.84 -2.84 4.34
N GLN A 44 -0.38 -2.65 4.82
CA GLN A 44 -1.45 -3.60 4.56
C GLN A 44 -1.74 -3.72 3.08
N LEU A 45 -1.77 -2.60 2.39
CA LEU A 45 -2.00 -2.63 0.95
C LEU A 45 -0.90 -3.38 0.23
N LYS A 46 0.33 -3.16 0.64
CA LYS A 46 1.45 -3.86 0.04
C LYS A 46 1.34 -5.35 0.29
N ASP A 47 0.94 -5.74 1.50
CA ASP A 47 0.76 -7.15 1.80
C ASP A 47 -0.31 -7.79 0.93
N GLU A 48 -1.43 -7.09 0.74
CA GLU A 48 -2.48 -7.61 -0.11
C GLU A 48 -2.02 -7.76 -1.55
N ILE A 49 -1.30 -6.76 -2.05
CA ILE A 49 -0.78 -6.83 -3.39
C ILE A 49 0.15 -8.02 -3.53
N THR A 50 1.03 -8.18 -2.57
CA THR A 50 1.97 -9.29 -2.58
C THR A 50 1.25 -10.63 -2.59
N LYS A 51 0.21 -10.74 -1.79
CA LYS A 51 -0.53 -11.99 -1.74
C LYS A 51 -1.22 -12.29 -3.06
N LEU A 52 -1.77 -11.27 -3.69
CA LEU A 52 -2.46 -11.47 -4.94
C LEU A 52 -1.52 -11.81 -6.09
N LYS A 53 -0.34 -11.21 -6.08
CA LYS A 53 0.66 -11.51 -7.08
C LYS A 53 1.41 -12.77 -6.74
N GLY A 54 1.57 -12.95 -5.49
CA GLY A 54 2.71 -13.60 -4.94
C GLY A 54 2.61 -15.00 -4.55
N ASP A 55 1.59 -15.62 -4.89
CA ASP A 55 1.60 -17.02 -4.59
C ASP A 55 2.88 -17.64 -5.05
N THR A 56 3.35 -17.17 -6.18
CA THR A 56 4.55 -17.74 -6.74
C THR A 56 5.79 -17.25 -6.07
N ASN A 57 5.71 -16.12 -5.43
CA ASN A 57 6.88 -15.53 -4.86
C ASN A 57 7.08 -15.89 -3.44
N GLY A 58 6.05 -16.39 -2.96
CA GLY A 58 6.18 -16.71 -1.59
C GLY A 58 7.45 -17.30 -1.25
N LYS A 59 7.85 -17.09 -1.70
CA LYS A 59 8.67 -17.25 -1.11
C LYS A 59 9.53 -16.69 -0.59
N GLU A 60 9.52 -16.28 -0.71
CA GLU A 60 10.27 -15.74 -0.18
C GLU A 60 10.39 -15.32 0.63
N ASN A 61 10.24 -15.44 0.69
CA ASN A 61 10.49 -15.08 1.52
C ASN A 61 10.66 -15.12 2.06
#